data_00c845647e776a0d02ba074aa7118de9
#
_entry.id   00c845647e776a0d02ba074aa7118de9
#
_cell.length_a   1.000
_cell.length_b   1.000
_cell.length_c   1.000
_cell.angle_alpha   90.00
_cell.angle_beta   90.00
_cell.angle_gamma   90.00
#
_symmetry.space_group_name_H-M   'P 1'
#
loop_
_entity.id
_entity.type
_entity.pdbx_description
1 polymer ?
#
loop_
_entity_poly.entity_id
_entity_poly.type
_entity_poly.pdbx_seq_one_letter_code
_entity_poly.pdbx_strand_id
1 'polypeptide(L)'
;TLNDDVRVIIIKIADRLHNMQTLDVMPEEKQLKTASETMYIYAPLAHRIGLYNVKTELEDLSLKYTHHEKFYFVKDKIQEGKKSQMNYIKSFSNFVSNALQKERLKYYIRGRNKSIYSIYSKMEAQNIPFEKVYDKFALRIVYKANERNEKFLAWKIYSIITDHFTPNPTRLRDWITSPKSNGYEA
;
A
#
# COMPACT_ATOMS: atom_id res chain seq x y z
N THR A 1 -2.46 -1.47 -32.13
CA THR A 1 -3.49 -2.04 -31.24
C THR A 1 -2.99 -2.11 -29.81
N LEU A 2 -3.86 -2.30 -28.81
CA LEU A 2 -3.50 -2.44 -27.40
C LEU A 2 -2.54 -3.62 -27.12
N ASN A 3 -2.45 -4.57 -28.03
CA ASN A 3 -1.57 -5.75 -27.91
C ASN A 3 -0.13 -5.54 -28.37
N ASP A 4 0.15 -4.48 -29.12
CA ASP A 4 1.41 -4.37 -29.84
C ASP A 4 2.42 -3.42 -29.16
N ASP A 5 1.94 -2.51 -28.29
CA ASP A 5 2.82 -1.51 -27.67
C ASP A 5 2.34 -1.12 -26.25
N VAL A 6 3.15 -1.42 -25.26
CA VAL A 6 2.88 -1.08 -23.86
C VAL A 6 2.73 0.43 -23.61
N ARG A 7 3.32 1.28 -24.46
CA ARG A 7 3.18 2.74 -24.37
C ARG A 7 1.75 3.18 -24.57
N VAL A 8 1.00 2.52 -25.44
CA VAL A 8 -0.42 2.79 -25.66
C VAL A 8 -1.23 2.51 -24.40
N ILE A 9 -0.89 1.43 -23.70
CA ILE A 9 -1.53 1.07 -22.42
C ILE A 9 -1.27 2.16 -21.38
N ILE A 10 -0.02 2.62 -21.26
CA ILE A 10 0.37 3.66 -20.31
C ILE A 10 -0.39 4.96 -20.59
N ILE A 11 -0.48 5.39 -21.85
CA ILE A 11 -1.24 6.58 -22.24
C ILE A 11 -2.72 6.45 -21.89
N LYS A 12 -3.33 5.29 -22.18
CA LYS A 12 -4.74 5.03 -21.84
C LYS A 12 -5.00 5.04 -20.34
N ILE A 13 -4.08 4.51 -19.56
CA ILE A 13 -4.21 4.55 -18.09
C ILE A 13 -4.04 5.98 -17.56
N ALA A 14 -3.11 6.76 -18.11
CA ALA A 14 -2.92 8.16 -17.73
C ALA A 14 -4.16 9.02 -18.06
N ASP A 15 -4.71 8.86 -19.26
CA ASP A 15 -5.96 9.50 -19.68
C ASP A 15 -7.12 9.10 -18.74
N ARG A 16 -7.26 7.80 -18.44
CA ARG A 16 -8.29 7.31 -17.52
C ARG A 16 -8.13 7.91 -16.11
N LEU A 17 -6.90 7.99 -15.61
CA LEU A 17 -6.64 8.59 -14.31
C LEU A 17 -7.07 10.06 -14.27
N HIS A 18 -6.70 10.84 -15.30
CA HIS A 18 -7.12 12.23 -15.40
C HIS A 18 -8.65 12.36 -15.45
N ASN A 19 -9.31 11.52 -16.27
CA ASN A 19 -10.77 11.51 -16.37
C ASN A 19 -11.43 11.15 -15.02
N MET A 20 -10.85 10.23 -14.26
CA MET A 20 -11.34 9.88 -12.92
C MET A 20 -11.16 11.01 -11.90
N GLN A 21 -10.08 11.78 -11.99
CA GLN A 21 -9.81 12.93 -11.12
C GLN A 21 -10.76 14.11 -11.37
N THR A 22 -11.35 14.21 -12.57
CA THR A 22 -12.27 15.28 -12.98
C THR A 22 -13.70 14.78 -13.21
N LEU A 23 -14.03 13.60 -12.69
CA LEU A 23 -15.29 12.90 -13.01
C LEU A 23 -16.54 13.55 -12.35
N ASP A 24 -16.32 14.38 -11.33
CA ASP A 24 -17.37 15.05 -10.56
C ASP A 24 -18.24 16.01 -11.39
N VAL A 25 -17.73 16.53 -12.51
CA VAL A 25 -18.48 17.40 -13.44
C VAL A 25 -19.44 16.63 -14.37
N MET A 26 -19.37 15.30 -14.38
CA MET A 26 -20.19 14.46 -15.26
C MET A 26 -21.51 14.07 -14.60
N PRO A 27 -22.58 13.76 -15.38
CA PRO A 27 -23.81 13.18 -14.85
C PRO A 27 -23.54 11.87 -14.09
N GLU A 28 -24.34 11.60 -13.06
CA GLU A 28 -24.18 10.45 -12.15
C GLU A 28 -24.10 9.10 -12.88
N GLU A 29 -24.95 8.89 -13.89
CA GLU A 29 -24.93 7.68 -14.71
C GLU A 29 -23.57 7.45 -15.39
N LYS A 30 -22.98 8.52 -15.92
CA LYS A 30 -21.64 8.47 -16.51
C LYS A 30 -20.56 8.24 -15.47
N GLN A 31 -20.70 8.85 -14.28
CA GLN A 31 -19.78 8.63 -13.17
C GLN A 31 -19.76 7.14 -12.79
N LEU A 32 -20.89 6.53 -12.56
CA LEU A 32 -21.03 5.12 -12.19
C LEU A 32 -20.44 4.19 -13.27
N LYS A 33 -20.78 4.42 -14.54
CA LYS A 33 -20.26 3.63 -15.64
C LYS A 33 -18.74 3.72 -15.74
N THR A 34 -18.19 4.95 -15.74
CA THR A 34 -16.76 5.20 -15.87
C THR A 34 -15.98 4.64 -14.69
N ALA A 35 -16.51 4.77 -13.47
CA ALA A 35 -15.90 4.24 -12.25
C ALA A 35 -15.89 2.70 -12.27
N SER A 36 -16.98 2.06 -12.71
CA SER A 36 -17.05 0.60 -12.83
C SER A 36 -16.09 0.07 -13.88
N GLU A 37 -16.02 0.67 -15.07
CA GLU A 37 -15.04 0.31 -16.09
C GLU A 37 -13.59 0.46 -15.55
N THR A 38 -13.35 1.53 -14.80
CA THR A 38 -12.04 1.79 -14.23
C THR A 38 -11.65 0.72 -13.22
N MET A 39 -12.54 0.33 -12.34
CA MET A 39 -12.33 -0.70 -11.34
C MET A 39 -12.01 -2.07 -11.96
N TYR A 40 -12.78 -2.48 -12.98
CA TYR A 40 -12.68 -3.83 -13.52
C TYR A 40 -11.68 -3.98 -14.67
N ILE A 41 -11.30 -2.90 -15.34
CA ILE A 41 -10.42 -2.95 -16.51
C ILE A 41 -9.11 -2.23 -16.25
N TYR A 42 -9.15 -0.94 -15.92
CA TYR A 42 -7.95 -0.11 -15.89
C TYR A 42 -7.10 -0.30 -14.63
N ALA A 43 -7.72 -0.49 -13.46
CA ALA A 43 -6.96 -0.75 -12.23
C ALA A 43 -6.23 -2.10 -12.29
N PRO A 44 -6.84 -3.23 -12.73
CA PRO A 44 -6.12 -4.47 -12.99
C PRO A 44 -5.02 -4.34 -14.06
N LEU A 45 -5.25 -3.55 -15.11
CA LEU A 45 -4.26 -3.33 -16.14
C LEU A 45 -3.05 -2.56 -15.61
N ALA A 46 -3.29 -1.48 -14.84
CA ALA A 46 -2.23 -0.73 -14.15
C ALA A 46 -1.43 -1.63 -13.20
N HIS A 47 -2.09 -2.55 -12.51
CA HIS A 47 -1.44 -3.54 -11.65
C HIS A 47 -0.50 -4.46 -12.44
N ARG A 48 -0.94 -5.00 -13.57
CA ARG A 48 -0.16 -5.92 -14.42
C ARG A 48 1.13 -5.30 -14.94
N ILE A 49 1.11 -4.01 -15.28
CA ILE A 49 2.30 -3.29 -15.77
C ILE A 49 3.10 -2.61 -14.65
N GLY A 50 2.77 -2.89 -13.37
CA GLY A 50 3.54 -2.43 -12.21
C GLY A 50 3.28 -0.98 -11.77
N LEU A 51 2.28 -0.29 -12.33
CA LEU A 51 1.91 1.07 -11.94
C LEU A 51 1.06 1.08 -10.65
N TYR A 52 1.65 0.60 -9.55
CA TYR A 52 0.92 0.38 -8.29
C TYR A 52 0.31 1.64 -7.67
N ASN A 53 0.96 2.80 -7.81
CA ASN A 53 0.41 4.07 -7.29
C ASN A 53 -0.84 4.47 -8.09
N VAL A 54 -0.76 4.40 -9.42
CA VAL A 54 -1.89 4.70 -10.31
C VAL A 54 -3.04 3.71 -10.06
N LYS A 55 -2.74 2.42 -9.98
CA LYS A 55 -3.72 1.38 -9.63
C LYS A 55 -4.46 1.72 -8.35
N THR A 56 -3.73 2.09 -7.30
CA THR A 56 -4.30 2.43 -6.00
C THR A 56 -5.21 3.66 -6.07
N GLU A 57 -4.80 4.68 -6.80
CA GLU A 57 -5.60 5.91 -6.98
C GLU A 57 -6.86 5.64 -7.82
N LEU A 58 -6.75 4.84 -8.88
CA LEU A 58 -7.89 4.43 -9.70
C LEU A 58 -8.91 3.63 -8.86
N GLU A 59 -8.47 2.74 -7.99
CA GLU A 59 -9.34 1.99 -7.08
C GLU A 59 -10.05 2.89 -6.07
N ASP A 60 -9.32 3.80 -5.43
CA ASP A 60 -9.89 4.74 -4.45
C ASP A 60 -10.91 5.68 -5.10
N LEU A 61 -10.60 6.22 -6.28
CA LEU A 61 -11.51 7.05 -7.04
C LEU A 61 -12.74 6.27 -7.53
N SER A 62 -12.55 5.03 -7.98
CA SER A 62 -13.69 4.18 -8.38
C SER A 62 -14.62 3.90 -7.21
N LEU A 63 -14.09 3.56 -6.04
CA LEU A 63 -14.89 3.34 -4.83
C LEU A 63 -15.67 4.60 -4.43
N LYS A 64 -15.07 5.79 -4.59
CA LYS A 64 -15.72 7.08 -4.27
C LYS A 64 -17.04 7.25 -5.04
N TYR A 65 -17.09 6.83 -6.30
CA TYR A 65 -18.27 6.99 -7.16
C TYR A 65 -19.22 5.78 -7.11
N THR A 66 -18.71 4.57 -6.92
CA THR A 66 -19.55 3.36 -6.89
C THR A 66 -20.15 3.10 -5.51
N HIS A 67 -19.46 3.44 -4.43
CA HIS A 67 -19.87 3.20 -3.04
C HIS A 67 -19.53 4.41 -2.17
N HIS A 68 -20.17 5.53 -2.46
CA HIS A 68 -19.88 6.83 -1.86
C HIS A 68 -19.85 6.82 -0.33
N GLU A 69 -20.90 6.29 0.30
CA GLU A 69 -20.99 6.21 1.77
C GLU A 69 -19.85 5.41 2.38
N LYS A 70 -19.52 4.27 1.78
CA LYS A 70 -18.44 3.39 2.25
C LYS A 70 -17.07 4.03 2.11
N PHE A 71 -16.85 4.75 1.00
CA PHE A 71 -15.62 5.50 0.79
C PHE A 71 -15.41 6.55 1.87
N TYR A 72 -16.41 7.39 2.13
CA TYR A 72 -16.30 8.45 3.12
C TYR A 72 -16.23 7.88 4.54
N PHE A 73 -16.98 6.85 4.87
CA PHE A 73 -16.86 6.15 6.16
C PHE A 73 -15.41 5.74 6.44
N VAL A 74 -14.76 5.03 5.50
CA VAL A 74 -13.37 4.58 5.68
C VAL A 74 -12.40 5.77 5.72
N LYS A 75 -12.61 6.78 4.87
CA LYS A 75 -11.82 8.00 4.82
C LYS A 75 -11.84 8.75 6.16
N ASP A 76 -13.02 8.93 6.74
CA ASP A 76 -13.20 9.66 7.99
C ASP A 76 -12.57 8.90 9.16
N LYS A 77 -12.76 7.57 9.21
CA LYS A 77 -12.09 6.70 10.18
C LYS A 77 -10.56 6.77 10.11
N ILE A 78 -9.99 6.84 8.91
CA ILE A 78 -8.54 7.04 8.73
C ILE A 78 -8.13 8.43 9.26
N GLN A 79 -8.91 9.47 9.00
CA GLN A 79 -8.63 10.82 9.46
C GLN A 79 -8.68 10.94 10.98
N GLU A 80 -9.71 10.36 11.62
CA GLU A 80 -9.83 10.32 13.09
C GLU A 80 -8.59 9.69 13.74
N GLY A 81 -8.09 8.59 13.19
CA GLY A 81 -6.92 7.89 13.70
C GLY A 81 -5.56 8.54 13.38
N LYS A 82 -5.52 9.51 12.47
CA LYS A 82 -4.27 10.03 11.87
C LYS A 82 -3.28 10.59 12.90
N LYS A 83 -3.75 11.36 13.89
CA LYS A 83 -2.89 11.96 14.92
C LYS A 83 -2.24 10.91 15.81
N SER A 84 -3.02 9.95 16.27
CA SER A 84 -2.53 8.82 17.08
C SER A 84 -1.54 7.97 16.31
N GLN A 85 -1.85 7.66 15.04
CA GLN A 85 -0.99 6.92 14.13
C GLN A 85 0.34 7.64 13.90
N MET A 86 0.33 8.95 13.65
CA MET A 86 1.56 9.74 13.46
C MET A 86 2.45 9.71 14.70
N ASN A 87 1.86 9.84 15.89
CA ASN A 87 2.61 9.77 17.16
C ASN A 87 3.25 8.39 17.33
N TYR A 88 2.50 7.32 17.05
CA TYR A 88 3.03 5.95 17.11
C TYR A 88 4.17 5.73 16.11
N ILE A 89 3.99 6.15 14.85
CA ILE A 89 5.02 6.05 13.81
C ILE A 89 6.29 6.81 14.24
N LYS A 90 6.14 8.02 14.79
CA LYS A 90 7.26 8.84 15.25
C LYS A 90 8.02 8.15 16.40
N SER A 91 7.30 7.65 17.41
CA SER A 91 7.91 6.96 18.55
C SER A 91 8.65 5.69 18.11
N PHE A 92 8.00 4.87 17.27
CA PHE A 92 8.61 3.68 16.69
C PHE A 92 9.84 4.00 15.84
N SER A 93 9.75 5.00 14.96
CA SER A 93 10.86 5.42 14.11
C SER A 93 12.05 5.92 14.93
N ASN A 94 11.81 6.69 16.00
CA ASN A 94 12.87 7.15 16.88
C ASN A 94 13.56 5.98 17.59
N PHE A 95 12.78 5.02 18.09
CA PHE A 95 13.32 3.81 18.69
C PHE A 95 14.21 3.04 17.71
N VAL A 96 13.68 2.71 16.53
CA VAL A 96 14.41 1.99 15.49
C VAL A 96 15.67 2.76 15.07
N SER A 97 15.57 4.08 14.93
CA SER A 97 16.73 4.92 14.61
C SER A 97 17.82 4.83 15.66
N ASN A 98 17.48 4.94 16.92
CA ASN A 98 18.45 4.84 18.01
C ASN A 98 19.12 3.45 18.09
N ALA A 99 18.32 2.39 17.87
CA ALA A 99 18.83 1.02 17.87
C ALA A 99 19.79 0.75 16.70
N LEU A 100 19.41 1.16 15.48
CA LEU A 100 20.19 0.91 14.27
C LEU A 100 21.41 1.83 14.12
N GLN A 101 21.40 3.05 14.70
CA GLN A 101 22.58 3.92 14.70
C GLN A 101 23.77 3.29 15.43
N LYS A 102 23.52 2.57 16.53
CA LYS A 102 24.57 1.84 17.27
C LYS A 102 25.30 0.82 16.39
N GLU A 103 24.59 0.29 15.39
CA GLU A 103 25.10 -0.73 14.47
C GLU A 103 25.80 -0.16 13.23
N ARG A 104 25.88 1.17 13.10
CA ARG A 104 26.48 1.88 11.95
C ARG A 104 25.88 1.50 10.60
N LEU A 105 24.61 1.09 10.57
CA LEU A 105 23.88 0.72 9.36
C LEU A 105 23.43 1.98 8.60
N LYS A 106 23.51 1.92 7.27
CA LYS A 106 22.90 2.94 6.40
C LYS A 106 21.49 2.49 6.05
N TYR A 107 20.50 3.20 6.56
CA TYR A 107 19.09 2.87 6.38
C TYR A 107 18.22 4.13 6.26
N TYR A 108 16.97 3.96 5.84
CA TYR A 108 15.92 4.94 6.03
C TYR A 108 14.58 4.23 6.30
N ILE A 109 13.67 4.92 6.99
CA ILE A 109 12.37 4.40 7.36
C ILE A 109 11.31 5.07 6.48
N ARG A 110 10.43 4.27 5.89
CA ARG A 110 9.26 4.75 5.14
C ARG A 110 7.98 4.27 5.81
N GLY A 111 7.08 5.21 6.11
CA GLY A 111 5.68 4.90 6.44
C GLY A 111 4.87 4.73 5.16
N ARG A 112 3.97 3.75 5.14
CA ARG A 112 2.98 3.56 4.07
C ARG A 112 1.61 3.36 4.69
N ASN A 113 0.65 4.20 4.32
CA ASN A 113 -0.76 3.97 4.61
C ASN A 113 -1.36 3.08 3.53
N LYS A 114 -2.27 2.21 3.91
CA LYS A 114 -3.10 1.49 2.93
C LYS A 114 -4.14 2.43 2.33
N SER A 115 -4.49 2.16 1.08
CA SER A 115 -5.56 2.86 0.38
C SER A 115 -6.93 2.59 1.01
N ILE A 116 -7.86 3.50 0.79
CA ILE A 116 -9.24 3.39 1.26
C ILE A 116 -9.87 2.12 0.71
N TYR A 117 -9.72 1.88 -0.60
CA TYR A 117 -10.21 0.66 -1.24
C TYR A 117 -9.61 -0.62 -0.65
N SER A 118 -8.31 -0.66 -0.38
CA SER A 118 -7.66 -1.85 0.22
C SER A 118 -8.19 -2.16 1.62
N ILE A 119 -8.54 -1.13 2.40
CA ILE A 119 -9.16 -1.30 3.72
C ILE A 119 -10.60 -1.78 3.55
N TYR A 120 -11.39 -1.10 2.72
CA TYR A 120 -12.76 -1.46 2.41
C TYR A 120 -12.89 -2.90 1.91
N SER A 121 -12.08 -3.29 0.92
CA SER A 121 -12.08 -4.63 0.35
C SER A 121 -11.78 -5.72 1.40
N LYS A 122 -10.91 -5.43 2.38
CA LYS A 122 -10.67 -6.35 3.50
C LYS A 122 -11.87 -6.43 4.45
N MET A 123 -12.51 -5.31 4.75
CA MET A 123 -13.71 -5.29 5.59
C MET A 123 -14.81 -6.18 4.99
N GLU A 124 -15.06 -6.03 3.68
CA GLU A 124 -16.07 -6.83 2.98
C GLU A 124 -15.66 -8.31 2.87
N ALA A 125 -14.44 -8.60 2.42
CA ALA A 125 -13.98 -9.96 2.19
C ALA A 125 -13.91 -10.81 3.48
N GLN A 126 -13.63 -10.18 4.63
CA GLN A 126 -13.51 -10.84 5.92
C GLN A 126 -14.72 -10.63 6.83
N ASN A 127 -15.71 -9.85 6.39
CA ASN A 127 -16.87 -9.42 7.16
C ASN A 127 -16.49 -8.89 8.56
N ILE A 128 -15.53 -7.95 8.60
CA ILE A 128 -15.01 -7.37 9.84
C ILE A 128 -15.18 -5.86 9.86
N PRO A 129 -15.38 -5.24 11.04
CA PRO A 129 -15.43 -3.79 11.16
C PRO A 129 -14.05 -3.16 10.94
N PHE A 130 -14.03 -1.85 10.64
CA PHE A 130 -12.81 -1.08 10.39
C PHE A 130 -11.74 -1.25 11.49
N GLU A 131 -12.14 -1.29 12.74
CA GLU A 131 -11.25 -1.41 13.90
C GLU A 131 -10.45 -2.71 13.88
N LYS A 132 -11.03 -3.80 13.37
CA LYS A 132 -10.42 -5.13 13.26
C LYS A 132 -9.57 -5.30 12.00
N VAL A 133 -9.55 -4.33 11.09
CA VAL A 133 -8.64 -4.38 9.95
C VAL A 133 -7.21 -4.13 10.45
N TYR A 134 -6.38 -5.14 10.31
CA TYR A 134 -4.94 -5.02 10.56
C TYR A 134 -4.25 -4.44 9.31
N ASP A 135 -3.01 -3.95 9.48
CA ASP A 135 -2.18 -3.37 8.41
C ASP A 135 -2.77 -2.09 7.76
N LYS A 136 -3.52 -1.28 8.51
CA LYS A 136 -3.97 0.04 8.03
C LYS A 136 -2.80 0.95 7.68
N PHE A 137 -1.67 0.73 8.32
CA PHE A 137 -0.38 1.33 7.99
C PHE A 137 0.75 0.31 8.17
N ALA A 138 1.87 0.55 7.52
CA ALA A 138 3.07 -0.24 7.66
C ALA A 138 4.31 0.67 7.69
N LEU A 139 5.33 0.23 8.40
CA LEU A 139 6.66 0.82 8.37
C LEU A 139 7.59 -0.11 7.60
N ARG A 140 8.39 0.47 6.75
CA ARG A 140 9.41 -0.26 5.98
C ARG A 140 10.77 0.34 6.31
N ILE A 141 11.69 -0.52 6.74
CA ILE A 141 13.09 -0.19 6.91
C ILE A 141 13.81 -0.61 5.63
N VAL A 142 14.41 0.36 4.95
CA VAL A 142 15.22 0.11 3.76
C VAL A 142 16.67 0.35 4.13
N TYR A 143 17.51 -0.64 3.92
CA TYR A 143 18.93 -0.60 4.28
C TYR A 143 19.82 -0.82 3.05
N LYS A 144 21.04 -0.31 3.11
CA LYS A 144 22.05 -0.57 2.07
C LYS A 144 22.86 -1.80 2.44
N ALA A 145 22.92 -2.74 1.54
CA ALA A 145 23.71 -3.96 1.65
C ALA A 145 24.43 -4.25 0.32
N ASN A 146 25.41 -5.14 0.36
CA ASN A 146 25.91 -5.83 -0.81
C ASN A 146 25.35 -7.27 -0.82
N GLU A 147 25.41 -7.96 -1.95
CA GLU A 147 24.86 -9.31 -2.15
C GLU A 147 25.34 -10.32 -1.09
N ARG A 148 26.58 -10.13 -0.56
CA ARG A 148 27.17 -11.08 0.41
C ARG A 148 26.60 -10.95 1.81
N ASN A 149 26.15 -9.76 2.20
CA ASN A 149 25.70 -9.49 3.58
C ASN A 149 24.22 -9.11 3.69
N GLU A 150 23.50 -9.06 2.58
CA GLU A 150 22.12 -8.63 2.50
C GLU A 150 21.20 -9.42 3.45
N LYS A 151 21.22 -10.74 3.34
CA LYS A 151 20.42 -11.63 4.20
C LYS A 151 20.80 -11.51 5.68
N PHE A 152 22.10 -11.47 5.96
CA PHE A 152 22.60 -11.28 7.32
C PHE A 152 22.10 -9.97 7.95
N LEU A 153 22.18 -8.86 7.21
CA LEU A 153 21.74 -7.57 7.71
C LEU A 153 20.20 -7.52 7.90
N ALA A 154 19.44 -8.16 7.04
CA ALA A 154 17.99 -8.27 7.21
C ALA A 154 17.62 -8.95 8.53
N TRP A 155 18.21 -10.11 8.80
CA TRP A 155 17.98 -10.86 10.03
C TRP A 155 18.53 -10.13 11.27
N LYS A 156 19.66 -9.42 11.14
CA LYS A 156 20.18 -8.57 12.21
C LYS A 156 19.19 -7.45 12.55
N ILE A 157 18.67 -6.74 11.56
CA ILE A 157 17.65 -5.70 11.76
C ILE A 157 16.40 -6.28 12.41
N TYR A 158 15.94 -7.42 11.93
CA TYR A 158 14.78 -8.13 12.51
C TYR A 158 15.01 -8.46 13.99
N SER A 159 16.16 -9.05 14.35
CA SER A 159 16.52 -9.37 15.73
C SER A 159 16.51 -8.13 16.62
N ILE A 160 17.16 -7.06 16.22
CA ILE A 160 17.21 -5.79 16.97
C ILE A 160 15.80 -5.25 17.26
N ILE A 161 14.89 -5.36 16.29
CA ILE A 161 13.53 -4.88 16.46
C ILE A 161 12.73 -5.81 17.39
N THR A 162 12.90 -7.12 17.24
CA THR A 162 12.14 -8.11 18.03
C THR A 162 12.62 -8.23 19.46
N ASP A 163 13.82 -7.75 19.80
CA ASP A 163 14.26 -7.60 21.18
C ASP A 163 13.38 -6.63 21.99
N HIS A 164 12.68 -5.72 21.29
CA HIS A 164 11.84 -4.69 21.94
C HIS A 164 10.35 -4.81 21.59
N PHE A 165 10.02 -5.38 20.44
CA PHE A 165 8.66 -5.53 19.96
C PHE A 165 8.36 -7.01 19.70
N THR A 166 7.51 -7.59 20.49
CA THR A 166 7.14 -9.00 20.32
C THR A 166 6.49 -9.23 18.94
N PRO A 167 7.10 -10.05 18.07
CA PRO A 167 6.54 -10.35 16.77
C PRO A 167 5.30 -11.23 16.89
N ASN A 168 4.37 -11.08 15.95
CA ASN A 168 3.28 -12.04 15.82
C ASN A 168 3.72 -13.19 14.87
N PRO A 169 4.01 -14.39 15.40
CA PRO A 169 4.58 -15.48 14.59
C PRO A 169 3.63 -15.95 13.48
N THR A 170 2.30 -15.82 13.67
CA THR A 170 1.34 -16.24 12.63
C THR A 170 1.32 -15.29 11.43
N ARG A 171 1.94 -14.12 11.56
CA ARG A 171 1.99 -13.08 10.52
C ARG A 171 3.36 -12.86 9.93
N LEU A 172 4.38 -13.53 10.46
CA LEU A 172 5.73 -13.48 9.88
C LEU A 172 5.68 -14.00 8.43
N ARG A 173 6.31 -13.25 7.53
CA ARG A 173 6.52 -13.63 6.14
C ARG A 173 8.00 -13.45 5.83
N ASP A 174 8.68 -14.57 5.67
CA ASP A 174 10.10 -14.62 5.33
C ASP A 174 10.26 -14.79 3.81
N TRP A 175 10.44 -13.66 3.14
CA TRP A 175 10.76 -13.64 1.72
C TRP A 175 12.25 -13.42 1.46
N ILE A 176 13.06 -13.32 2.51
CA ILE A 176 14.53 -13.19 2.42
C ILE A 176 15.16 -14.59 2.27
N THR A 177 14.74 -15.53 3.11
CA THR A 177 15.22 -16.92 3.02
C THR A 177 14.59 -17.65 1.83
N SER A 178 13.31 -17.40 1.57
CA SER A 178 12.54 -18.02 0.48
C SER A 178 11.90 -16.97 -0.39
N PRO A 179 12.63 -16.37 -1.36
CA PRO A 179 12.10 -15.34 -2.24
C PRO A 179 10.85 -15.79 -3.00
N LYS A 180 9.99 -14.85 -3.34
CA LYS A 180 8.85 -15.14 -4.20
C LYS A 180 9.29 -15.49 -5.62
N SER A 181 8.45 -16.23 -6.34
CA SER A 181 8.71 -16.61 -7.74
C SER A 181 8.98 -15.44 -8.69
N ASN A 182 8.54 -14.22 -8.33
CA ASN A 182 8.79 -13.00 -9.09
C ASN A 182 10.07 -12.25 -8.64
N GLY A 183 10.93 -12.86 -7.82
CA GLY A 183 12.17 -12.27 -7.32
C GLY A 183 12.00 -11.25 -6.18
N TYR A 184 10.81 -11.15 -5.56
CA TYR A 184 10.63 -10.26 -4.41
C TYR A 184 11.25 -10.88 -3.15
N GLU A 185 12.15 -10.11 -2.51
CA GLU A 185 12.84 -10.42 -1.25
C GLU A 185 12.57 -9.29 -0.23
N ALA A 186 11.97 -9.59 0.94
CA ALA A 186 11.76 -8.63 2.03
C ALA A 186 11.37 -9.31 3.35
#